data_b7e2d1732ff806f3fd4829da20566ff1
#
_entry.id   b7e2d1732ff806f3fd4829da20566ff1
#
_cell.length_a   1.000
_cell.length_b   1.000
_cell.length_c   1.000
_cell.angle_alpha   90.00
_cell.angle_beta   90.00
_cell.angle_gamma   90.00
#
_symmetry.space_group_name_H-M   'P 1'
#
loop_
_entity.id
_entity.type
_entity.pdbx_description
1 polymer ?
#
loop_
_entity_poly.entity_id
_entity_poly.type
_entity_poly.pdbx_seq_one_letter_code
_entity_poly.pdbx_strand_id
1 'polypeptide(L)'
;MTSNEWYSKGVAFYELKRFDEALEAYDRALEISPDNLRILFSKGVALKHLMRYEEALEVLEKALELNPMDAKTWCCKADVLFDLMRYEEALEAYNKAVEIAPENPEVWHRRGSAMREMKAYEEAMDDFEKAINIYASSLDLSAMSAREWCKKGMSLCKVKSYEEAVDAFNKALELNPMNGKALYNKGIALRWLGQPEEGRMYIEKAIEVFESKIKANPENARFWYNKGIALRDIERYKEALEAFEKAIEINPSFTKAWIGKGIVYDRIKKHQKAMEAYERAVDVNPVYSDLL
;
A
#
# COMPACT_ATOMS: atom_id res chain seq x y z
N MET A 1 -25.84 -24.60 15.86
CA MET A 1 -24.51 -24.21 15.37
C MET A 1 -23.59 -24.00 16.55
N THR A 2 -22.36 -24.47 16.48
CA THR A 2 -21.31 -24.27 17.48
C THR A 2 -20.71 -22.85 17.39
N SER A 3 -19.98 -22.40 18.40
CA SER A 3 -19.27 -21.12 18.36
C SER A 3 -18.31 -21.02 17.16
N ASN A 4 -17.61 -22.11 16.84
CA ASN A 4 -16.69 -22.16 15.68
C ASN A 4 -17.42 -22.05 14.33
N GLU A 5 -18.59 -22.65 14.19
CA GLU A 5 -19.39 -22.52 12.95
C GLU A 5 -19.91 -21.11 12.75
N TRP A 6 -20.37 -20.47 13.82
CA TRP A 6 -20.76 -19.05 13.81
C TRP A 6 -19.57 -18.15 13.48
N TYR A 7 -18.42 -18.40 14.11
CA TYR A 7 -17.18 -17.65 13.82
C TYR A 7 -16.79 -17.77 12.35
N SER A 8 -16.78 -18.99 11.80
CA SER A 8 -16.42 -19.22 10.38
C SER A 8 -17.39 -18.51 9.43
N LYS A 9 -18.67 -18.47 9.77
CA LYS A 9 -19.69 -17.72 9.01
C LYS A 9 -19.42 -16.21 9.09
N GLY A 10 -19.06 -15.69 10.25
CA GLY A 10 -18.69 -14.29 10.43
C GLY A 10 -17.47 -13.90 9.60
N VAL A 11 -16.43 -14.76 9.58
CA VAL A 11 -15.24 -14.55 8.73
C VAL A 11 -15.62 -14.50 7.24
N ALA A 12 -16.47 -15.43 6.80
CA ALA A 12 -16.92 -15.43 5.39
C ALA A 12 -17.69 -14.15 5.02
N PHE A 13 -18.58 -13.67 5.90
CA PHE A 13 -19.25 -12.38 5.69
C PHE A 13 -18.28 -11.21 5.69
N TYR A 14 -17.29 -11.21 6.59
CA TYR A 14 -16.25 -10.17 6.65
C TYR A 14 -15.45 -10.10 5.34
N GLU A 15 -15.01 -11.24 4.79
CA GLU A 15 -14.31 -11.32 3.51
C GLU A 15 -15.15 -10.79 2.33
N LEU A 16 -16.47 -10.97 2.40
CA LEU A 16 -17.44 -10.41 1.45
C LEU A 16 -17.77 -8.92 1.71
N LYS A 17 -17.11 -8.28 2.71
CA LYS A 17 -17.35 -6.90 3.18
C LYS A 17 -18.78 -6.66 3.70
N ARG A 18 -19.47 -7.71 4.12
CA ARG A 18 -20.80 -7.69 4.73
C ARG A 18 -20.62 -7.61 6.24
N PHE A 19 -20.14 -6.44 6.71
CA PHE A 19 -19.66 -6.28 8.08
C PHE A 19 -20.77 -6.40 9.15
N ASP A 20 -21.98 -5.93 8.87
CA ASP A 20 -23.12 -6.05 9.81
C ASP A 20 -23.47 -7.52 10.05
N GLU A 21 -23.52 -8.33 8.98
CA GLU A 21 -23.81 -9.76 9.08
C GLU A 21 -22.66 -10.53 9.72
N ALA A 22 -21.42 -10.05 9.51
CA ALA A 22 -20.26 -10.58 10.23
C ALA A 22 -20.40 -10.33 11.75
N LEU A 23 -20.83 -9.13 12.17
CA LEU A 23 -21.08 -8.81 13.58
C LEU A 23 -22.15 -9.71 14.20
N GLU A 24 -23.29 -9.87 13.53
CA GLU A 24 -24.34 -10.78 14.03
C GLU A 24 -23.80 -12.21 14.23
N ALA A 25 -22.99 -12.69 13.31
CA ALA A 25 -22.40 -14.03 13.42
C ALA A 25 -21.35 -14.10 14.55
N TYR A 26 -20.54 -13.05 14.74
CA TYR A 26 -19.60 -12.98 15.86
C TYR A 26 -20.32 -12.87 17.21
N ASP A 27 -21.42 -12.12 17.28
CA ASP A 27 -22.23 -12.03 18.49
C ASP A 27 -22.83 -13.38 18.89
N ARG A 28 -23.37 -14.13 17.92
CA ARG A 28 -23.84 -15.51 18.16
C ARG A 28 -22.71 -16.45 18.59
N ALA A 29 -21.52 -16.25 18.08
CA ALA A 29 -20.36 -17.03 18.49
C ALA A 29 -19.93 -16.68 19.93
N LEU A 30 -20.00 -15.41 20.33
CA LEU A 30 -19.67 -14.93 21.69
C LEU A 30 -20.75 -15.27 22.71
N GLU A 31 -22.04 -15.38 22.35
CA GLU A 31 -23.08 -15.92 23.23
C GLU A 31 -22.73 -17.33 23.73
N ILE A 32 -22.05 -18.12 22.89
CA ILE A 32 -21.63 -19.49 23.22
C ILE A 32 -20.27 -19.52 23.91
N SER A 33 -19.36 -18.64 23.51
CA SER A 33 -17.96 -18.57 23.99
C SER A 33 -17.56 -17.12 24.26
N PRO A 34 -17.98 -16.51 25.41
CA PRO A 34 -17.85 -15.08 25.68
C PRO A 34 -16.41 -14.55 25.73
N ASP A 35 -15.45 -15.41 26.10
CA ASP A 35 -14.06 -15.03 26.33
C ASP A 35 -13.13 -15.56 25.24
N ASN A 36 -13.68 -15.82 24.05
CA ASN A 36 -12.88 -16.25 22.92
C ASN A 36 -12.19 -15.05 22.26
N LEU A 37 -10.89 -14.89 22.53
CA LEU A 37 -10.05 -13.81 22.06
C LEU A 37 -10.11 -13.60 20.55
N ARG A 38 -10.11 -14.70 19.79
CA ARG A 38 -10.13 -14.65 18.33
C ARG A 38 -11.43 -14.04 17.80
N ILE A 39 -12.56 -14.34 18.44
CA ILE A 39 -13.87 -13.81 18.06
C ILE A 39 -13.97 -12.34 18.48
N LEU A 40 -13.53 -12.00 19.71
CA LEU A 40 -13.48 -10.62 20.20
C LEU A 40 -12.64 -9.73 19.28
N PHE A 41 -11.43 -10.16 18.94
CA PHE A 41 -10.57 -9.44 17.99
C PHE A 41 -11.25 -9.23 16.63
N SER A 42 -11.83 -10.30 16.05
CA SER A 42 -12.50 -10.21 14.73
C SER A 42 -13.73 -9.30 14.77
N LYS A 43 -14.48 -9.29 15.88
CA LYS A 43 -15.60 -8.36 16.10
C LYS A 43 -15.09 -6.92 16.17
N GLY A 44 -14.02 -6.64 16.93
CA GLY A 44 -13.41 -5.31 17.00
C GLY A 44 -12.97 -4.79 15.63
N VAL A 45 -12.36 -5.65 14.82
CA VAL A 45 -11.96 -5.30 13.44
C VAL A 45 -13.17 -5.01 12.55
N ALA A 46 -14.25 -5.78 12.66
CA ALA A 46 -15.48 -5.54 11.89
C ALA A 46 -16.16 -4.22 12.30
N LEU A 47 -16.23 -3.92 13.61
CA LEU A 47 -16.76 -2.67 14.15
C LEU A 47 -15.95 -1.45 13.65
N LYS A 48 -14.61 -1.56 13.60
CA LYS A 48 -13.74 -0.54 13.03
C LYS A 48 -14.11 -0.24 11.57
N HIS A 49 -14.34 -1.28 10.75
CA HIS A 49 -14.75 -1.08 9.35
C HIS A 49 -16.12 -0.44 9.18
N LEU A 50 -17.00 -0.59 10.16
CA LEU A 50 -18.29 0.09 10.22
C LEU A 50 -18.22 1.48 10.86
N MET A 51 -17.00 1.96 11.20
CA MET A 51 -16.76 3.23 11.91
C MET A 51 -17.44 3.31 13.28
N ARG A 52 -17.78 2.15 13.88
CA ARG A 52 -18.34 2.03 15.24
C ARG A 52 -17.19 1.95 16.24
N TYR A 53 -16.45 3.03 16.34
CA TYR A 53 -15.14 3.07 16.98
C TYR A 53 -15.18 2.83 18.49
N GLU A 54 -16.14 3.43 19.20
CA GLU A 54 -16.29 3.25 20.65
C GLU A 54 -16.60 1.80 21.01
N GLU A 55 -17.51 1.17 20.26
CA GLU A 55 -17.83 -0.24 20.45
C GLU A 55 -16.65 -1.16 20.10
N ALA A 56 -15.86 -0.77 19.09
CA ALA A 56 -14.63 -1.49 18.76
C ALA A 56 -13.63 -1.43 19.92
N LEU A 57 -13.47 -0.25 20.57
CA LEU A 57 -12.58 -0.10 21.72
C LEU A 57 -13.02 -0.98 22.88
N GLU A 58 -14.32 -0.98 23.24
CA GLU A 58 -14.85 -1.82 24.33
C GLU A 58 -14.55 -3.31 24.12
N VAL A 59 -14.76 -3.80 22.89
CA VAL A 59 -14.53 -5.20 22.55
C VAL A 59 -13.03 -5.55 22.54
N LEU A 60 -12.19 -4.64 22.02
CA LEU A 60 -10.73 -4.82 22.00
C LEU A 60 -10.14 -4.73 23.40
N GLU A 61 -10.66 -3.86 24.27
CA GLU A 61 -10.25 -3.77 25.67
C GLU A 61 -10.59 -5.06 26.43
N LYS A 62 -11.80 -5.59 26.25
CA LYS A 62 -12.13 -6.90 26.79
C LYS A 62 -11.16 -8.01 26.31
N ALA A 63 -10.77 -7.98 25.03
CA ALA A 63 -9.79 -8.93 24.52
C ALA A 63 -8.41 -8.75 25.18
N LEU A 64 -7.99 -7.50 25.44
CA LEU A 64 -6.71 -7.18 26.10
C LEU A 64 -6.73 -7.48 27.62
N GLU A 65 -7.88 -7.36 28.29
CA GLU A 65 -8.04 -7.83 29.67
C GLU A 65 -7.79 -9.34 29.79
N LEU A 66 -8.26 -10.11 28.81
CA LEU A 66 -8.07 -11.56 28.77
C LEU A 66 -6.64 -11.96 28.32
N ASN A 67 -6.05 -11.19 27.40
CA ASN A 67 -4.67 -11.39 26.95
C ASN A 67 -3.95 -10.06 26.72
N PRO A 68 -3.30 -9.49 27.73
CA PRO A 68 -2.56 -8.24 27.61
C PRO A 68 -1.34 -8.29 26.68
N MET A 69 -0.88 -9.51 26.32
CA MET A 69 0.32 -9.74 25.51
C MET A 69 0.01 -9.97 24.02
N ASP A 70 -1.19 -9.60 23.55
CA ASP A 70 -1.53 -9.70 22.14
C ASP A 70 -1.22 -8.41 21.38
N ALA A 71 -0.06 -8.32 20.76
CA ALA A 71 0.38 -7.17 19.97
C ALA A 71 -0.59 -6.80 18.82
N LYS A 72 -1.30 -7.78 18.23
CA LYS A 72 -2.26 -7.52 17.16
C LYS A 72 -3.46 -6.74 17.66
N THR A 73 -3.97 -7.11 18.83
CA THR A 73 -5.09 -6.42 19.47
C THR A 73 -4.68 -5.02 19.90
N TRP A 74 -3.46 -4.83 20.43
CA TRP A 74 -2.92 -3.50 20.72
C TRP A 74 -2.81 -2.63 19.46
N CYS A 75 -2.30 -3.16 18.33
CA CYS A 75 -2.27 -2.43 17.08
C CYS A 75 -3.68 -2.06 16.59
N CYS A 76 -4.64 -2.97 16.68
CA CYS A 76 -6.01 -2.68 16.26
C CYS A 76 -6.67 -1.60 17.15
N LYS A 77 -6.44 -1.64 18.47
CA LYS A 77 -6.86 -0.60 19.41
C LYS A 77 -6.24 0.75 19.02
N ALA A 78 -4.95 0.76 18.73
CA ALA A 78 -4.24 1.96 18.31
C ALA A 78 -4.78 2.53 16.99
N ASP A 79 -5.06 1.69 15.99
CA ASP A 79 -5.68 2.11 14.74
C ASP A 79 -7.06 2.76 14.98
N VAL A 80 -7.89 2.18 15.87
CA VAL A 80 -9.21 2.74 16.22
C VAL A 80 -9.09 4.08 16.93
N LEU A 81 -8.16 4.21 17.88
CA LEU A 81 -7.88 5.46 18.59
C LEU A 81 -7.37 6.54 17.62
N PHE A 82 -6.55 6.14 16.65
CA PHE A 82 -6.05 7.04 15.61
C PHE A 82 -7.20 7.56 14.73
N ASP A 83 -8.10 6.68 14.30
CA ASP A 83 -9.29 7.06 13.51
C ASP A 83 -10.24 7.99 14.31
N LEU A 84 -10.25 7.89 15.65
CA LEU A 84 -10.93 8.81 16.57
C LEU A 84 -10.17 10.12 16.84
N MET A 85 -9.01 10.34 16.19
CA MET A 85 -8.11 11.47 16.42
C MET A 85 -7.55 11.55 17.86
N ARG A 86 -7.59 10.45 18.63
CA ARG A 86 -7.02 10.31 19.97
C ARG A 86 -5.56 9.88 19.86
N TYR A 87 -4.73 10.76 19.32
CA TYR A 87 -3.38 10.43 18.83
C TYR A 87 -2.41 10.02 19.93
N GLU A 88 -2.44 10.66 21.09
CA GLU A 88 -1.59 10.31 22.22
C GLU A 88 -1.86 8.89 22.71
N GLU A 89 -3.13 8.54 22.88
CA GLU A 89 -3.54 7.20 23.31
C GLU A 89 -3.25 6.14 22.22
N ALA A 90 -3.36 6.53 20.95
CA ALA A 90 -2.98 5.65 19.85
C ALA A 90 -1.49 5.31 19.89
N LEU A 91 -0.62 6.31 20.13
CA LEU A 91 0.82 6.11 20.26
C LEU A 91 1.16 5.22 21.48
N GLU A 92 0.50 5.41 22.62
CA GLU A 92 0.69 4.54 23.78
C GLU A 92 0.35 3.08 23.45
N ALA A 93 -0.76 2.85 22.76
CA ALA A 93 -1.17 1.51 22.34
C ALA A 93 -0.21 0.90 21.30
N TYR A 94 0.29 1.68 20.34
CA TYR A 94 1.33 1.23 19.43
C TYR A 94 2.65 0.91 20.15
N ASN A 95 3.04 1.73 21.14
CA ASN A 95 4.23 1.47 21.94
C ASN A 95 4.12 0.14 22.68
N LYS A 96 2.95 -0.16 23.25
CA LYS A 96 2.68 -1.48 23.87
C LYS A 96 2.81 -2.61 22.85
N ALA A 97 2.28 -2.45 21.66
CA ALA A 97 2.43 -3.46 20.61
C ALA A 97 3.90 -3.70 20.21
N VAL A 98 4.70 -2.63 20.12
CA VAL A 98 6.15 -2.71 19.84
C VAL A 98 6.92 -3.38 21.00
N GLU A 99 6.59 -3.04 22.24
CA GLU A 99 7.20 -3.69 23.43
C GLU A 99 6.95 -5.20 23.45
N ILE A 100 5.74 -5.63 23.08
CA ILE A 100 5.32 -7.04 23.07
C ILE A 100 5.93 -7.81 21.90
N ALA A 101 6.01 -7.19 20.73
CA ALA A 101 6.44 -7.85 19.50
C ALA A 101 7.48 -7.02 18.74
N PRO A 102 8.67 -6.76 19.33
CA PRO A 102 9.72 -5.94 18.71
C PRO A 102 10.27 -6.52 17.41
N GLU A 103 10.21 -7.84 17.24
CA GLU A 103 10.65 -8.56 16.04
C GLU A 103 9.55 -8.66 14.96
N ASN A 104 8.38 -8.08 15.20
CA ASN A 104 7.31 -8.08 14.21
C ASN A 104 7.34 -6.78 13.39
N PRO A 105 7.76 -6.82 12.12
CA PRO A 105 7.90 -5.61 11.30
C PRO A 105 6.57 -4.91 11.00
N GLU A 106 5.46 -5.64 11.04
CA GLU A 106 4.12 -5.07 10.85
C GLU A 106 3.77 -4.03 11.93
N VAL A 107 4.21 -4.27 13.18
CA VAL A 107 3.94 -3.38 14.31
C VAL A 107 4.67 -2.05 14.12
N TRP A 108 5.95 -2.09 13.77
CA TRP A 108 6.76 -0.92 13.46
C TRP A 108 6.18 -0.14 12.27
N HIS A 109 5.80 -0.86 11.21
CA HIS A 109 5.21 -0.22 10.03
C HIS A 109 3.90 0.52 10.36
N ARG A 110 3.04 -0.05 11.19
CA ARG A 110 1.78 0.59 11.60
C ARG A 110 2.03 1.84 12.42
N ARG A 111 2.92 1.76 13.43
CA ARG A 111 3.30 2.93 14.26
C ARG A 111 3.92 4.03 13.39
N GLY A 112 4.89 3.70 12.55
CA GLY A 112 5.49 4.66 11.63
C GLY A 112 4.48 5.29 10.66
N SER A 113 3.48 4.53 10.22
CA SER A 113 2.41 5.08 9.38
C SER A 113 1.56 6.11 10.13
N ALA A 114 1.20 5.83 11.39
CA ALA A 114 0.48 6.76 12.25
C ALA A 114 1.31 8.03 12.54
N MET A 115 2.59 7.87 12.89
CA MET A 115 3.51 8.99 13.11
C MET A 115 3.66 9.88 11.88
N ARG A 116 3.70 9.29 10.68
CA ARG A 116 3.76 10.06 9.42
C ARG A 116 2.51 10.92 9.22
N GLU A 117 1.32 10.38 9.48
CA GLU A 117 0.07 11.16 9.38
C GLU A 117 0.03 12.30 10.43
N MET A 118 0.64 12.09 11.61
CA MET A 118 0.83 13.11 12.64
C MET A 118 1.97 14.10 12.32
N LYS A 119 2.62 13.97 11.16
CA LYS A 119 3.76 14.78 10.72
C LYS A 119 5.04 14.62 11.56
N ALA A 120 5.14 13.59 12.39
CA ALA A 120 6.35 13.19 13.12
C ALA A 120 7.25 12.36 12.18
N TYR A 121 7.88 13.04 11.22
CA TYR A 121 8.54 12.37 10.09
C TYR A 121 9.84 11.65 10.48
N GLU A 122 10.60 12.20 11.44
CA GLU A 122 11.87 11.60 11.88
C GLU A 122 11.60 10.27 12.60
N GLU A 123 10.69 10.27 13.56
CA GLU A 123 10.31 9.07 14.30
C GLU A 123 9.65 8.02 13.39
N ALA A 124 8.86 8.47 12.41
CA ALA A 124 8.26 7.59 11.41
C ALA A 124 9.34 6.92 10.54
N MET A 125 10.42 7.63 10.19
CA MET A 125 11.54 7.07 9.44
C MET A 125 12.24 5.98 10.23
N ASP A 126 12.54 6.21 11.51
CA ASP A 126 13.17 5.23 12.39
C ASP A 126 12.35 3.95 12.49
N ASP A 127 11.03 4.06 12.58
CA ASP A 127 10.14 2.91 12.63
C ASP A 127 10.09 2.13 11.31
N PHE A 128 10.06 2.84 10.18
CA PHE A 128 10.12 2.18 8.88
C PHE A 128 11.47 1.50 8.64
N GLU A 129 12.57 2.11 9.08
CA GLU A 129 13.90 1.50 9.02
C GLU A 129 13.98 0.23 9.86
N LYS A 130 13.46 0.25 11.09
CA LYS A 130 13.38 -0.95 11.93
C LYS A 130 12.55 -2.05 11.27
N ALA A 131 11.37 -1.72 10.74
CA ALA A 131 10.54 -2.68 10.02
C ALA A 131 11.29 -3.30 8.84
N ILE A 132 12.00 -2.49 8.05
CA ILE A 132 12.82 -2.94 6.92
C ILE A 132 13.93 -3.88 7.38
N ASN A 133 14.65 -3.51 8.44
CA ASN A 133 15.76 -4.31 8.97
C ASN A 133 15.30 -5.67 9.50
N ILE A 134 14.15 -5.72 10.19
CA ILE A 134 13.55 -6.97 10.65
C ILE A 134 13.11 -7.84 9.46
N TYR A 135 12.45 -7.25 8.46
CA TYR A 135 12.12 -7.98 7.22
C TYR A 135 13.38 -8.50 6.52
N ALA A 136 14.44 -7.70 6.47
CA ALA A 136 15.70 -8.10 5.85
C ALA A 136 16.40 -9.24 6.59
N SER A 137 16.33 -9.25 7.92
CA SER A 137 16.95 -10.30 8.75
C SER A 137 16.13 -11.60 8.81
N SER A 138 14.80 -11.49 8.70
CA SER A 138 13.89 -12.66 8.74
C SER A 138 13.76 -13.37 7.39
N LEU A 139 14.13 -12.71 6.29
CA LEU A 139 14.15 -13.31 4.97
C LEU A 139 15.54 -13.92 4.71
N ASP A 140 15.57 -15.19 4.38
CA ASP A 140 16.72 -15.76 3.70
C ASP A 140 16.89 -15.00 2.37
N LEU A 141 17.79 -14.00 2.38
CA LEU A 141 18.02 -13.11 1.24
C LEU A 141 18.42 -13.88 -0.03
N SER A 142 18.89 -15.13 0.13
CA SER A 142 19.21 -16.03 -0.99
C SER A 142 17.97 -16.57 -1.69
N ALA A 143 16.81 -16.57 -0.99
CA ALA A 143 15.55 -17.11 -1.51
C ALA A 143 14.57 -16.04 -2.04
N MET A 144 14.90 -14.75 -1.92
CA MET A 144 14.02 -13.68 -2.40
C MET A 144 13.86 -13.70 -3.92
N SER A 145 12.61 -13.71 -4.39
CA SER A 145 12.30 -13.58 -5.81
C SER A 145 12.59 -12.16 -6.34
N ALA A 146 12.76 -12.05 -7.66
CA ALA A 146 12.90 -10.75 -8.33
C ALA A 146 11.77 -9.76 -7.99
N ARG A 147 10.56 -10.27 -7.70
CA ARG A 147 9.42 -9.45 -7.32
C ARG A 147 9.57 -8.87 -5.91
N GLU A 148 10.09 -9.64 -4.99
CA GLU A 148 10.31 -9.21 -3.60
C GLU A 148 11.45 -8.20 -3.52
N TRP A 149 12.55 -8.45 -4.22
CA TRP A 149 13.62 -7.47 -4.35
C TRP A 149 13.13 -6.14 -4.95
N CYS A 150 12.29 -6.19 -5.99
CA CYS A 150 11.71 -4.99 -6.57
C CYS A 150 10.81 -4.25 -5.56
N LYS A 151 10.00 -4.96 -4.75
CA LYS A 151 9.19 -4.35 -3.69
C LYS A 151 10.06 -3.70 -2.60
N LYS A 152 11.14 -4.37 -2.17
CA LYS A 152 12.11 -3.83 -1.22
C LYS A 152 12.69 -2.52 -1.73
N GLY A 153 13.20 -2.50 -2.97
CA GLY A 153 13.72 -1.27 -3.57
C GLY A 153 12.70 -0.14 -3.64
N MET A 154 11.42 -0.44 -3.97
CA MET A 154 10.35 0.56 -3.95
C MET A 154 10.08 1.10 -2.54
N SER A 155 10.19 0.29 -1.51
CA SER A 155 10.02 0.71 -0.11
C SER A 155 11.18 1.62 0.32
N LEU A 156 12.41 1.27 -0.03
CA LEU A 156 13.61 2.08 0.21
C LEU A 156 13.53 3.46 -0.48
N CYS A 157 12.98 3.53 -1.70
CA CYS A 157 12.73 4.83 -2.35
C CYS A 157 11.75 5.71 -1.56
N LYS A 158 10.75 5.14 -0.89
CA LYS A 158 9.78 5.91 -0.08
C LYS A 158 10.45 6.58 1.13
N VAL A 159 11.44 5.92 1.72
CA VAL A 159 12.24 6.44 2.84
C VAL A 159 13.49 7.19 2.36
N LYS A 160 13.60 7.47 1.06
CA LYS A 160 14.71 8.20 0.41
C LYS A 160 16.10 7.52 0.51
N SER A 161 16.15 6.23 0.85
CA SER A 161 17.38 5.41 0.86
C SER A 161 17.69 4.94 -0.56
N TYR A 162 18.12 5.86 -1.41
CA TYR A 162 18.19 5.62 -2.85
C TYR A 162 19.35 4.70 -3.26
N GLU A 163 20.50 4.73 -2.58
CA GLU A 163 21.62 3.82 -2.79
C GLU A 163 21.20 2.36 -2.57
N GLU A 164 20.61 2.09 -1.41
CA GLU A 164 20.13 0.76 -1.07
C GLU A 164 18.96 0.31 -1.96
N ALA A 165 18.14 1.26 -2.42
CA ALA A 165 17.09 0.98 -3.39
C ALA A 165 17.69 0.53 -4.74
N VAL A 166 18.75 1.16 -5.22
CA VAL A 166 19.46 0.76 -6.43
C VAL A 166 20.03 -0.65 -6.29
N ASP A 167 20.62 -0.99 -5.13
CA ASP A 167 21.13 -2.33 -4.87
C ASP A 167 20.02 -3.38 -4.86
N ALA A 168 18.89 -3.09 -4.27
CA ALA A 168 17.74 -3.98 -4.29
C ALA A 168 17.17 -4.17 -5.70
N PHE A 169 17.13 -3.10 -6.52
CA PHE A 169 16.74 -3.23 -7.94
C PHE A 169 17.78 -3.98 -8.76
N ASN A 170 19.07 -3.86 -8.47
CA ASN A 170 20.12 -4.65 -9.11
C ASN A 170 19.86 -6.15 -8.88
N LYS A 171 19.66 -6.56 -7.64
CA LYS A 171 19.32 -7.96 -7.31
C LYS A 171 18.03 -8.44 -7.98
N ALA A 172 17.01 -7.56 -8.07
CA ALA A 172 15.79 -7.89 -8.82
C ALA A 172 16.07 -8.12 -10.31
N LEU A 173 17.00 -7.37 -10.91
CA LEU A 173 17.35 -7.43 -12.32
C LEU A 173 18.33 -8.58 -12.64
N GLU A 174 19.17 -8.97 -11.69
CA GLU A 174 19.98 -10.19 -11.79
C GLU A 174 19.09 -11.44 -11.91
N LEU A 175 18.02 -11.50 -11.11
CA LEU A 175 17.06 -12.59 -11.13
C LEU A 175 16.08 -12.51 -12.30
N ASN A 176 15.72 -11.33 -12.74
CA ASN A 176 14.82 -11.09 -13.88
C ASN A 176 15.20 -9.81 -14.63
N PRO A 177 16.10 -9.90 -15.63
CA PRO A 177 16.52 -8.74 -16.43
C PRO A 177 15.39 -8.01 -17.17
N MET A 178 14.27 -8.71 -17.46
CA MET A 178 13.09 -8.16 -18.13
C MET A 178 12.03 -7.65 -17.15
N ASN A 179 12.42 -7.32 -15.93
CA ASN A 179 11.53 -6.68 -14.95
C ASN A 179 11.43 -5.16 -15.21
N GLY A 180 10.50 -4.75 -16.09
CA GLY A 180 10.32 -3.35 -16.47
C GLY A 180 10.02 -2.41 -15.29
N LYS A 181 9.41 -2.91 -14.21
CA LYS A 181 9.20 -2.09 -13.00
C LYS A 181 10.50 -1.86 -12.23
N ALA A 182 11.35 -2.88 -12.11
CA ALA A 182 12.64 -2.73 -11.45
C ALA A 182 13.54 -1.78 -12.25
N LEU A 183 13.60 -1.91 -13.58
CA LEU A 183 14.33 -1.00 -14.46
C LEU A 183 13.85 0.46 -14.29
N TYR A 184 12.55 0.69 -14.37
CA TYR A 184 11.98 2.03 -14.23
C TYR A 184 12.30 2.64 -12.86
N ASN A 185 12.03 1.92 -11.75
CA ASN A 185 12.26 2.44 -10.40
C ASN A 185 13.75 2.63 -10.09
N LYS A 186 14.65 1.75 -10.63
CA LYS A 186 16.09 1.98 -10.56
C LYS A 186 16.46 3.29 -11.26
N GLY A 187 15.91 3.55 -12.45
CA GLY A 187 16.14 4.80 -13.17
C GLY A 187 15.69 6.03 -12.37
N ILE A 188 14.57 5.96 -11.69
CA ILE A 188 14.09 7.03 -10.80
C ILE A 188 15.03 7.21 -9.61
N ALA A 189 15.45 6.13 -8.93
CA ALA A 189 16.37 6.20 -7.79
C ALA A 189 17.72 6.83 -8.18
N LEU A 190 18.30 6.44 -9.33
CA LEU A 190 19.53 7.04 -9.86
C LEU A 190 19.41 8.54 -10.13
N ARG A 191 18.26 9.00 -10.63
CA ARG A 191 18.02 10.45 -10.82
C ARG A 191 18.03 11.20 -9.49
N TRP A 192 17.48 10.63 -8.43
CA TRP A 192 17.52 11.21 -7.09
C TRP A 192 18.93 11.20 -6.48
N LEU A 193 19.80 10.27 -6.90
CA LEU A 193 21.23 10.23 -6.54
C LEU A 193 22.10 11.20 -7.37
N GLY A 194 21.48 12.04 -8.21
CA GLY A 194 22.24 12.98 -9.05
C GLY A 194 22.86 12.35 -10.28
N GLN A 195 22.39 11.20 -10.73
CA GLN A 195 22.83 10.45 -11.92
C GLN A 195 21.74 10.44 -13.01
N PRO A 196 21.32 11.61 -13.55
CA PRO A 196 20.16 11.71 -14.42
C PRO A 196 20.33 10.96 -15.75
N GLU A 197 21.53 10.93 -16.34
CA GLU A 197 21.77 10.26 -17.63
C GLU A 197 21.68 8.74 -17.49
N GLU A 198 22.30 8.18 -16.47
CA GLU A 198 22.20 6.75 -16.18
C GLU A 198 20.74 6.39 -15.83
N GLY A 199 20.08 7.20 -15.00
CA GLY A 199 18.67 7.03 -14.67
C GLY A 199 17.78 7.02 -15.90
N ARG A 200 18.03 7.92 -16.86
CA ARG A 200 17.32 7.97 -18.16
C ARG A 200 17.51 6.67 -18.95
N MET A 201 18.74 6.17 -19.06
CA MET A 201 19.05 4.92 -19.75
C MET A 201 18.23 3.74 -19.20
N TYR A 202 18.11 3.62 -17.86
CA TYR A 202 17.30 2.55 -17.25
C TYR A 202 15.80 2.72 -17.50
N ILE A 203 15.29 3.96 -17.57
CA ILE A 203 13.89 4.22 -17.92
C ILE A 203 13.62 3.85 -19.39
N GLU A 204 14.56 4.15 -20.32
CA GLU A 204 14.47 3.75 -21.73
C GLU A 204 14.43 2.21 -21.87
N LYS A 205 15.30 1.49 -21.16
CA LYS A 205 15.25 0.02 -21.10
C LYS A 205 13.90 -0.49 -20.56
N ALA A 206 13.33 0.19 -19.58
CA ALA A 206 12.00 -0.18 -19.08
C ALA A 206 10.91 -0.01 -20.15
N ILE A 207 10.99 1.05 -20.97
CA ILE A 207 10.06 1.28 -22.09
C ILE A 207 10.14 0.13 -23.09
N GLU A 208 11.36 -0.27 -23.49
CA GLU A 208 11.57 -1.41 -24.41
C GLU A 208 10.92 -2.70 -23.87
N VAL A 209 11.09 -2.96 -22.55
CA VAL A 209 10.45 -4.11 -21.90
C VAL A 209 8.92 -3.99 -21.90
N PHE A 210 8.36 -2.81 -21.64
CA PHE A 210 6.91 -2.62 -21.72
C PHE A 210 6.39 -2.78 -23.15
N GLU A 211 7.12 -2.31 -24.15
CA GLU A 211 6.78 -2.50 -25.56
C GLU A 211 6.77 -3.99 -25.96
N SER A 212 7.76 -4.75 -25.53
CA SER A 212 7.79 -6.20 -25.74
C SER A 212 6.57 -6.89 -25.09
N LYS A 213 6.19 -6.48 -23.87
CA LYS A 213 4.98 -7.00 -23.18
C LYS A 213 3.70 -6.59 -23.86
N ILE A 214 3.60 -5.37 -24.40
CA ILE A 214 2.46 -4.90 -25.20
C ILE A 214 2.33 -5.71 -26.48
N LYS A 215 3.43 -6.02 -27.18
CA LYS A 215 3.40 -6.87 -28.36
C LYS A 215 2.85 -8.27 -28.06
N ALA A 216 3.21 -8.82 -26.89
CA ALA A 216 2.72 -10.13 -26.45
C ALA A 216 1.26 -10.12 -25.98
N ASN A 217 0.81 -9.01 -25.37
CA ASN A 217 -0.56 -8.85 -24.86
C ASN A 217 -1.00 -7.38 -25.01
N PRO A 218 -1.48 -6.98 -26.19
CA PRO A 218 -1.86 -5.60 -26.49
C PRO A 218 -3.08 -5.10 -25.70
N GLU A 219 -3.95 -6.00 -25.24
CA GLU A 219 -5.17 -5.67 -24.49
C GLU A 219 -4.93 -5.47 -22.99
N ASN A 220 -3.69 -5.47 -22.54
CA ASN A 220 -3.37 -5.22 -21.15
C ASN A 220 -3.14 -3.72 -20.87
N ALA A 221 -4.16 -3.02 -20.42
CA ALA A 221 -4.13 -1.60 -20.10
C ALA A 221 -2.97 -1.20 -19.15
N ARG A 222 -2.56 -2.11 -18.25
CA ARG A 222 -1.47 -1.85 -17.29
C ARG A 222 -0.11 -1.72 -17.96
N PHE A 223 0.14 -2.42 -19.05
CA PHE A 223 1.41 -2.30 -19.79
C PHE A 223 1.49 -0.94 -20.49
N TRP A 224 0.41 -0.52 -21.13
CA TRP A 224 0.29 0.79 -21.73
C TRP A 224 0.45 1.91 -20.70
N TYR A 225 -0.21 1.81 -19.56
CA TYR A 225 -0.06 2.77 -18.46
C TYR A 225 1.37 2.86 -17.96
N ASN A 226 2.06 1.72 -17.72
CA ASN A 226 3.45 1.73 -17.27
C ASN A 226 4.40 2.33 -18.30
N LYS A 227 4.18 2.07 -19.61
CA LYS A 227 4.88 2.74 -20.69
C LYS A 227 4.64 4.24 -20.66
N GLY A 228 3.41 4.69 -20.49
CA GLY A 228 3.04 6.11 -20.40
C GLY A 228 3.76 6.84 -19.27
N ILE A 229 3.81 6.24 -18.07
CA ILE A 229 4.57 6.81 -16.94
C ILE A 229 6.06 6.95 -17.27
N ALA A 230 6.67 5.90 -17.80
CA ALA A 230 8.09 5.92 -18.13
C ALA A 230 8.42 6.99 -19.18
N LEU A 231 7.60 7.11 -20.22
CA LEU A 231 7.74 8.14 -21.26
C LEU A 231 7.56 9.55 -20.69
N ARG A 232 6.57 9.77 -19.80
CA ARG A 232 6.36 11.05 -19.13
C ARG A 232 7.60 11.51 -18.38
N ASP A 233 8.23 10.60 -17.65
CA ASP A 233 9.33 10.92 -16.75
C ASP A 233 10.66 11.18 -17.49
N ILE A 234 10.75 10.81 -18.78
CA ILE A 234 11.81 11.22 -19.70
C ILE A 234 11.36 12.29 -20.71
N GLU A 235 10.23 12.95 -20.40
CA GLU A 235 9.68 14.10 -21.15
C GLU A 235 9.22 13.81 -22.59
N ARG A 236 9.05 12.54 -22.95
CA ARG A 236 8.44 12.13 -24.24
C ARG A 236 6.92 12.25 -24.18
N TYR A 237 6.42 13.47 -23.94
CA TYR A 237 5.04 13.76 -23.57
C TYR A 237 4.00 13.33 -24.62
N LYS A 238 4.32 13.47 -25.92
CA LYS A 238 3.39 13.07 -27.00
C LYS A 238 3.14 11.55 -26.93
N GLU A 239 4.19 10.77 -26.85
CA GLU A 239 4.10 9.31 -26.78
C GLU A 239 3.50 8.84 -25.44
N ALA A 240 3.73 9.59 -24.35
CA ALA A 240 3.10 9.29 -23.06
C ALA A 240 1.57 9.45 -23.15
N LEU A 241 1.08 10.50 -23.82
CA LEU A 241 -0.35 10.70 -24.05
C LEU A 241 -0.96 9.55 -24.87
N GLU A 242 -0.32 9.17 -25.97
CA GLU A 242 -0.75 8.02 -26.81
C GLU A 242 -0.84 6.72 -25.98
N ALA A 243 0.14 6.49 -25.11
CA ALA A 243 0.15 5.31 -24.25
C ALA A 243 -0.96 5.36 -23.18
N PHE A 244 -1.22 6.51 -22.54
CA PHE A 244 -2.32 6.63 -21.60
C PHE A 244 -3.69 6.52 -22.30
N GLU A 245 -3.84 7.06 -23.52
CA GLU A 245 -5.05 6.91 -24.31
C GLU A 245 -5.34 5.44 -24.64
N LYS A 246 -4.34 4.69 -25.05
CA LYS A 246 -4.49 3.24 -25.25
C LYS A 246 -4.88 2.51 -23.98
N ALA A 247 -4.28 2.86 -22.82
CA ALA A 247 -4.67 2.29 -21.54
C ALA A 247 -6.15 2.57 -21.19
N ILE A 248 -6.64 3.78 -21.50
CA ILE A 248 -8.03 4.22 -21.27
C ILE A 248 -8.99 3.55 -22.28
N GLU A 249 -8.61 3.43 -23.55
CA GLU A 249 -9.41 2.71 -24.56
C GLU A 249 -9.67 1.27 -24.14
N ILE A 250 -8.65 0.59 -23.63
CA ILE A 250 -8.76 -0.81 -23.15
C ILE A 250 -9.56 -0.89 -21.84
N ASN A 251 -9.33 0.04 -20.92
CA ASN A 251 -10.03 0.09 -19.65
C ASN A 251 -10.43 1.53 -19.30
N PRO A 252 -11.65 1.97 -19.69
CA PRO A 252 -12.14 3.33 -19.40
C PRO A 252 -12.22 3.68 -17.89
N SER A 253 -12.32 2.66 -17.01
CA SER A 253 -12.32 2.84 -15.56
C SER A 253 -10.93 2.85 -14.93
N PHE A 254 -9.88 2.91 -15.72
CA PHE A 254 -8.51 2.96 -15.22
C PHE A 254 -8.12 4.37 -14.76
N THR A 255 -8.63 4.80 -13.61
CA THR A 255 -8.45 6.13 -13.02
C THR A 255 -7.01 6.64 -13.09
N LYS A 256 -6.02 5.79 -12.80
CA LYS A 256 -4.60 6.18 -12.83
C LYS A 256 -4.12 6.61 -14.23
N ALA A 257 -4.70 6.08 -15.30
CA ALA A 257 -4.36 6.49 -16.65
C ALA A 257 -4.93 7.87 -16.98
N TRP A 258 -6.14 8.18 -16.51
CA TRP A 258 -6.72 9.52 -16.59
C TRP A 258 -5.87 10.56 -15.84
N ILE A 259 -5.46 10.25 -14.61
CA ILE A 259 -4.55 11.11 -13.81
C ILE A 259 -3.21 11.29 -14.54
N GLY A 260 -2.63 10.21 -15.07
CA GLY A 260 -1.39 10.27 -15.85
C GLY A 260 -1.48 11.19 -17.05
N LYS A 261 -2.61 11.15 -17.79
CA LYS A 261 -2.92 12.02 -18.93
C LYS A 261 -3.04 13.48 -18.49
N GLY A 262 -3.74 13.76 -17.39
CA GLY A 262 -3.88 15.09 -16.81
C GLY A 262 -2.52 15.69 -16.44
N ILE A 263 -1.67 14.94 -15.72
CA ILE A 263 -0.31 15.37 -15.35
C ILE A 263 0.53 15.73 -16.58
N VAL A 264 0.43 14.96 -17.68
CA VAL A 264 1.16 15.30 -18.92
C VAL A 264 0.62 16.59 -19.54
N TYR A 265 -0.69 16.79 -19.56
CA TYR A 265 -1.27 18.03 -20.08
C TYR A 265 -0.84 19.25 -19.26
N ASP A 266 -0.72 19.17 -17.94
CA ASP A 266 -0.18 20.22 -17.10
C ASP A 266 1.29 20.52 -17.42
N ARG A 267 2.10 19.48 -17.58
CA ARG A 267 3.53 19.66 -17.97
C ARG A 267 3.72 20.39 -19.29
N ILE A 268 2.79 20.20 -20.24
CA ILE A 268 2.81 20.91 -21.53
C ILE A 268 1.92 22.15 -21.55
N LYS A 269 1.50 22.65 -20.37
CA LYS A 269 0.72 23.88 -20.14
C LYS A 269 -0.66 23.90 -20.85
N LYS A 270 -1.28 22.73 -21.02
CA LYS A 270 -2.64 22.57 -21.57
C LYS A 270 -3.66 22.38 -20.44
N HIS A 271 -3.78 23.37 -19.55
CA HIS A 271 -4.53 23.28 -18.30
C HIS A 271 -6.00 22.87 -18.47
N GLN A 272 -6.68 23.37 -19.50
CA GLN A 272 -8.06 22.97 -19.76
C GLN A 272 -8.18 21.46 -20.03
N LYS A 273 -7.27 20.89 -20.83
CA LYS A 273 -7.26 19.43 -21.10
C LYS A 273 -6.83 18.63 -19.88
N ALA A 274 -5.99 19.21 -19.02
CA ALA A 274 -5.63 18.58 -17.75
C ALA A 274 -6.85 18.47 -16.83
N MET A 275 -7.63 19.55 -16.68
CA MET A 275 -8.89 19.55 -15.91
C MET A 275 -9.89 18.53 -16.44
N GLU A 276 -10.14 18.49 -17.75
CA GLU A 276 -11.01 17.47 -18.36
C GLU A 276 -10.58 16.03 -18.01
N ALA A 277 -9.26 15.76 -17.99
CA ALA A 277 -8.74 14.46 -17.64
C ALA A 277 -8.88 14.14 -16.14
N TYR A 278 -8.69 15.12 -15.26
CA TYR A 278 -8.90 14.96 -13.81
C TYR A 278 -10.37 14.79 -13.46
N GLU A 279 -11.29 15.56 -14.10
CA GLU A 279 -12.74 15.37 -13.96
C GLU A 279 -13.12 13.92 -14.30
N ARG A 280 -12.62 13.39 -15.42
CA ARG A 280 -12.83 11.97 -15.78
C ARG A 280 -12.27 11.00 -14.75
N ALA A 281 -11.13 11.31 -14.14
CA ALA A 281 -10.56 10.48 -13.07
C ALA A 281 -11.48 10.49 -11.83
N VAL A 282 -12.05 11.62 -11.47
CA VAL A 282 -12.99 11.80 -10.34
C VAL A 282 -14.33 11.11 -10.64
N ASP A 283 -14.87 11.25 -11.87
CA ASP A 283 -16.09 10.53 -12.29
C ASP A 283 -15.96 9.02 -12.13
N VAL A 284 -14.78 8.48 -12.45
CA VAL A 284 -14.48 7.05 -12.30
C VAL A 284 -14.25 6.66 -10.84
N ASN A 285 -13.61 7.52 -10.05
CA ASN A 285 -13.32 7.27 -8.64
C ASN A 285 -13.31 8.58 -7.84
N PRO A 286 -14.40 8.86 -7.09
CA PRO A 286 -14.56 10.10 -6.32
C PRO A 286 -13.51 10.34 -5.22
N VAL A 287 -12.76 9.32 -4.82
CA VAL A 287 -11.65 9.45 -3.84
C VAL A 287 -10.58 10.45 -4.32
N TYR A 288 -10.56 10.76 -5.61
CA TYR A 288 -9.61 11.71 -6.19
C TYR A 288 -10.18 13.12 -6.38
N SER A 289 -11.27 13.49 -5.68
CA SER A 289 -11.88 14.84 -5.74
C SER A 289 -10.91 15.99 -5.42
N ASP A 290 -9.89 15.73 -4.62
CA ASP A 290 -8.84 16.71 -4.28
C ASP A 290 -7.94 17.11 -5.47
N LEU A 291 -8.12 16.49 -6.64
CA LEU A 291 -7.38 16.84 -7.87
C LEU A 291 -8.02 18.02 -8.63
N LEU A 292 -9.26 18.38 -8.32
CA LEU A 292 -9.99 19.50 -8.94
C LEU A 292 -9.83 20.79 -8.13
#